data_893381ba894d9702f882130d128c7ed0
#
_entry.id   893381ba894d9702f882130d128c7ed0
#
_cell.length_a   1.000
_cell.length_b   1.000
_cell.length_c   1.000
_cell.angle_alpha   90.00
_cell.angle_beta   90.00
_cell.angle_gamma   90.00
#
_symmetry.space_group_name_H-M   'P 1'
#
loop_
_entity.id
_entity.type
_entity.pdbx_description
1 polymer ?
#
loop_
_entity_poly.entity_id
_entity_poly.type
_entity_poly.pdbx_seq_one_letter_code
_entity_poly.pdbx_strand_id
1 'polypeptide(L)'
;MKFKYYFRKSSLKKDINSANILLDQIEIYKPKNFIEVGVFQGVTSRNICEKLYEINKENFLFHGIDIFEDTNINIDNKEMTIKHNKISNPFKHLIFNIILRKNLFSIDSIYSFLKKFKNNVRLYKGFSETELPKIDMSKIDMVFLDGGHSYETVRSDLSLILKGIKKNKIIICDDYDQVDYGVKRAVDEILKQVTEIKQLNKRLVRITV
;
A
#
# COMPACT_ATOMS: atom_id res chain seq x y z
N MET A 1 17.01 -7.94 -0.73
CA MET A 1 17.11 -6.51 -0.29
C MET A 1 16.49 -6.35 1.09
N LYS A 2 17.03 -5.48 1.98
CA LYS A 2 16.38 -5.13 3.26
C LYS A 2 15.57 -3.84 3.11
N PHE A 3 14.48 -3.71 3.87
CA PHE A 3 13.61 -2.53 3.84
C PHE A 3 14.35 -1.25 4.30
N LYS A 4 14.17 -0.13 3.58
CA LYS A 4 14.84 1.17 3.81
C LYS A 4 13.81 2.26 4.12
N TYR A 5 14.14 3.22 5.00
CA TYR A 5 13.20 4.28 5.45
C TYR A 5 13.35 5.64 4.76
N TYR A 6 14.41 5.88 4.04
CA TYR A 6 14.62 7.05 3.19
C TYR A 6 14.35 8.42 3.85
N PHE A 7 14.55 8.56 5.15
CA PHE A 7 14.27 9.80 5.88
C PHE A 7 12.79 10.25 5.84
N ARG A 8 11.85 9.38 5.44
CA ARG A 8 10.40 9.61 5.42
C ARG A 8 9.68 8.79 6.49
N LYS A 9 8.37 9.02 6.68
CA LYS A 9 7.52 8.19 7.55
C LYS A 9 7.01 6.96 6.78
N SER A 10 6.82 5.86 7.49
CA SER A 10 6.17 4.66 6.96
C SER A 10 5.34 4.03 8.07
N SER A 11 4.21 3.42 7.72
CA SER A 11 3.39 2.58 8.60
C SER A 11 4.22 1.42 9.17
N LEU A 12 5.04 0.80 8.34
CA LEU A 12 5.91 -0.34 8.67
C LEU A 12 7.20 0.03 9.44
N LYS A 13 7.43 1.33 9.74
CA LYS A 13 8.67 1.77 10.40
C LYS A 13 8.88 1.15 11.79
N LYS A 14 7.81 0.89 12.51
CA LYS A 14 7.87 0.32 13.87
C LYS A 14 7.99 -1.21 13.86
N ASP A 15 7.76 -1.82 12.71
CA ASP A 15 7.77 -3.27 12.53
C ASP A 15 8.58 -3.66 11.27
N ILE A 16 9.90 -3.67 11.44
CA ILE A 16 10.85 -4.05 10.37
C ILE A 16 10.66 -5.50 9.94
N ASN A 17 10.15 -6.35 10.82
CA ASN A 17 9.88 -7.74 10.48
C ASN A 17 8.76 -7.84 9.44
N SER A 18 7.63 -7.19 9.67
CA SER A 18 6.53 -7.11 8.69
C SER A 18 7.00 -6.50 7.37
N ALA A 19 7.80 -5.42 7.43
CA ALA A 19 8.36 -4.80 6.24
C ALA A 19 9.22 -5.77 5.40
N ASN A 20 10.05 -6.58 6.05
CA ASN A 20 10.87 -7.59 5.36
C ASN A 20 10.02 -8.76 4.85
N ILE A 21 9.02 -9.23 5.63
CA ILE A 21 8.08 -10.27 5.19
C ILE A 21 7.37 -9.85 3.89
N LEU A 22 6.92 -8.60 3.77
CA LEU A 22 6.32 -8.10 2.53
C LEU A 22 7.30 -8.22 1.35
N LEU A 23 8.57 -7.82 1.52
CA LEU A 23 9.58 -7.94 0.47
C LEU A 23 9.91 -9.42 0.13
N ASP A 24 9.89 -10.30 1.13
CA ASP A 24 10.09 -11.74 0.92
C ASP A 24 8.92 -12.35 0.13
N GLN A 25 7.67 -11.91 0.37
CA GLN A 25 6.54 -12.35 -0.45
C GLN A 25 6.71 -11.91 -1.92
N ILE A 26 7.19 -10.68 -2.16
CA ILE A 26 7.49 -10.21 -3.53
C ILE A 26 8.60 -11.06 -4.17
N GLU A 27 9.63 -11.46 -3.41
CA GLU A 27 10.69 -12.36 -3.90
C GLU A 27 10.16 -13.74 -4.28
N ILE A 28 9.26 -14.30 -3.44
CA ILE A 28 8.69 -15.63 -3.64
C ILE A 28 7.79 -15.67 -4.88
N TYR A 29 6.87 -14.68 -5.01
CA TYR A 29 5.85 -14.69 -6.06
C TYR A 29 6.25 -13.95 -7.35
N LYS A 30 7.31 -13.15 -7.32
CA LYS A 30 7.89 -12.42 -8.46
C LYS A 30 6.85 -11.70 -9.33
N PRO A 31 5.96 -10.90 -8.72
CA PRO A 31 4.90 -10.21 -9.47
C PRO A 31 5.50 -9.23 -10.47
N LYS A 32 4.88 -9.10 -11.64
CA LYS A 32 5.18 -8.06 -12.63
C LYS A 32 4.24 -6.87 -12.50
N ASN A 33 2.97 -7.11 -12.20
CA ASN A 33 1.98 -6.07 -12.02
C ASN A 33 1.53 -6.04 -10.55
N PHE A 34 1.81 -4.94 -9.88
CA PHE A 34 1.61 -4.78 -8.44
C PHE A 34 0.70 -3.59 -8.14
N ILE A 35 -0.26 -3.75 -7.22
CA ILE A 35 -1.05 -2.66 -6.65
C ILE A 35 -0.68 -2.45 -5.18
N GLU A 36 -0.50 -1.20 -4.77
CA GLU A 36 -0.48 -0.75 -3.38
C GLU A 36 -1.66 0.20 -3.15
N VAL A 37 -2.51 -0.11 -2.17
CA VAL A 37 -3.54 0.78 -1.65
C VAL A 37 -3.04 1.33 -0.33
N GLY A 38 -2.91 2.66 -0.23
CA GLY A 38 -2.27 3.33 0.90
C GLY A 38 -0.78 3.61 0.66
N VAL A 39 -0.48 4.66 -0.11
CA VAL A 39 0.91 5.05 -0.47
C VAL A 39 1.58 5.88 0.62
N PHE A 40 0.79 6.74 1.31
CA PHE A 40 1.26 7.64 2.36
C PHE A 40 2.44 8.53 1.92
N GLN A 41 3.64 8.39 2.51
CA GLN A 41 4.85 9.12 2.08
C GLN A 41 5.72 8.33 1.09
N GLY A 42 5.20 7.25 0.52
CA GLY A 42 5.83 6.46 -0.55
C GLY A 42 7.02 5.60 -0.13
N VAL A 43 7.26 5.40 1.18
CA VAL A 43 8.42 4.60 1.63
C VAL A 43 8.23 3.13 1.26
N THR A 44 7.05 2.58 1.51
CA THR A 44 6.69 1.20 1.14
C THR A 44 6.72 1.06 -0.37
N SER A 45 6.06 1.95 -1.11
CA SER A 45 6.09 2.02 -2.58
C SER A 45 7.50 2.00 -3.15
N ARG A 46 8.42 2.80 -2.56
CA ARG A 46 9.81 2.84 -3.00
C ARG A 46 10.53 1.50 -2.81
N ASN A 47 10.34 0.85 -1.67
CA ASN A 47 10.93 -0.45 -1.39
C ASN A 47 10.35 -1.54 -2.31
N ILE A 48 9.03 -1.53 -2.53
CA ILE A 48 8.36 -2.43 -3.48
C ILE A 48 8.95 -2.25 -4.88
N CYS A 49 9.01 -1.01 -5.40
CA CYS A 49 9.57 -0.74 -6.72
C CYS A 49 11.03 -1.14 -6.84
N GLU A 50 11.87 -0.95 -5.81
CA GLU A 50 13.25 -1.43 -5.82
C GLU A 50 13.33 -2.95 -5.87
N LYS A 51 12.45 -3.65 -5.14
CA LYS A 51 12.39 -5.11 -5.15
C LYS A 51 11.86 -5.65 -6.49
N LEU A 52 10.83 -5.05 -7.05
CA LEU A 52 10.31 -5.40 -8.37
C LEU A 52 11.37 -5.20 -9.46
N TYR A 53 12.14 -4.11 -9.40
CA TYR A 53 13.23 -3.83 -10.32
C TYR A 53 14.40 -4.82 -10.15
N GLU A 54 14.73 -5.22 -8.92
CA GLU A 54 15.74 -6.24 -8.65
C GLU A 54 15.41 -7.56 -9.38
N ILE A 55 14.13 -7.97 -9.33
CA ILE A 55 13.63 -9.23 -9.89
C ILE A 55 13.36 -9.15 -11.40
N ASN A 56 12.66 -8.11 -11.85
CA ASN A 56 12.08 -8.03 -13.19
C ASN A 56 12.80 -7.03 -14.12
N LYS A 57 13.78 -6.28 -13.61
CA LYS A 57 14.39 -5.12 -14.29
C LYS A 57 13.31 -4.10 -14.68
N GLU A 58 13.25 -3.64 -15.91
CA GLU A 58 12.24 -2.70 -16.41
C GLU A 58 10.87 -3.37 -16.70
N ASN A 59 10.75 -4.69 -16.58
CA ASN A 59 9.53 -5.43 -16.93
C ASN A 59 8.60 -5.60 -15.73
N PHE A 60 8.15 -4.48 -15.17
CA PHE A 60 7.11 -4.45 -14.13
C PHE A 60 6.25 -3.18 -14.25
N LEU A 61 5.08 -3.19 -13.63
CA LEU A 61 4.21 -2.05 -13.46
C LEU A 61 3.69 -1.99 -12.02
N PHE A 62 3.88 -0.84 -11.39
CA PHE A 62 3.41 -0.54 -10.05
C PHE A 62 2.27 0.48 -10.12
N HIS A 63 1.16 0.18 -9.47
CA HIS A 63 0.00 1.04 -9.28
C HIS A 63 -0.11 1.43 -7.81
N GLY A 64 -0.05 2.72 -7.51
CA GLY A 64 -0.24 3.24 -6.16
C GLY A 64 -1.54 4.04 -6.06
N ILE A 65 -2.40 3.70 -5.13
CA ILE A 65 -3.67 4.38 -4.87
C ILE A 65 -3.61 5.05 -3.51
N ASP A 66 -3.93 6.34 -3.44
CA ASP A 66 -4.01 7.11 -2.20
C ASP A 66 -4.84 8.38 -2.41
N ILE A 67 -5.34 8.95 -1.33
CA ILE A 67 -6.02 10.26 -1.35
C ILE A 67 -5.06 11.44 -1.55
N PHE A 68 -3.75 11.25 -1.29
CA PHE A 68 -2.68 12.23 -1.45
C PHE A 68 -3.05 13.64 -0.96
N GLU A 69 -2.87 13.97 0.31
CA GLU A 69 -3.08 15.32 0.88
C GLU A 69 -4.46 15.99 0.64
N ASP A 70 -5.46 15.26 0.19
CA ASP A 70 -6.79 15.86 0.03
C ASP A 70 -7.43 16.06 1.40
N THR A 71 -7.33 17.31 1.91
CA THR A 71 -7.81 17.70 3.23
C THR A 71 -9.32 17.97 3.28
N ASN A 72 -10.00 17.95 2.14
CA ASN A 72 -11.42 18.22 2.03
C ASN A 72 -12.29 16.96 2.16
N ILE A 73 -11.66 15.80 2.35
CA ILE A 73 -12.35 14.53 2.45
C ILE A 73 -12.70 14.28 3.91
N ASN A 74 -13.97 14.12 4.22
CA ASN A 74 -14.46 13.55 5.48
C ASN A 74 -14.09 12.06 5.50
N ILE A 75 -12.95 11.76 6.09
CA ILE A 75 -12.56 10.37 6.37
C ILE A 75 -13.28 9.96 7.65
N ASP A 76 -13.97 8.84 7.62
CA ASP A 76 -14.62 8.26 8.79
C ASP A 76 -13.65 8.25 9.98
N ASN A 77 -14.13 8.58 11.19
CA ASN A 77 -13.32 8.74 12.40
C ASN A 77 -12.48 7.49 12.78
N LYS A 78 -12.76 6.34 12.17
CA LYS A 78 -12.02 5.08 12.32
C LYS A 78 -10.83 4.93 11.37
N GLU A 79 -10.78 5.74 10.32
CA GLU A 79 -9.67 5.76 9.37
C GLU A 79 -8.57 6.69 9.89
N MET A 80 -7.32 6.45 9.52
CA MET A 80 -6.20 7.31 9.89
C MET A 80 -6.48 8.74 9.42
N THR A 81 -6.94 9.57 10.32
CA THR A 81 -7.23 10.96 10.02
C THR A 81 -5.95 11.68 9.62
N ILE A 82 -6.07 12.62 8.70
CA ILE A 82 -5.06 13.55 8.19
C ILE A 82 -4.32 14.34 9.30
N LYS A 83 -4.73 14.22 10.58
CA LYS A 83 -3.97 14.73 11.74
C LYS A 83 -2.52 14.27 11.78
N HIS A 84 -2.16 13.22 11.04
CA HIS A 84 -0.78 12.73 10.90
C HIS A 84 0.05 13.48 9.85
N ASN A 85 -0.52 14.44 9.11
CA ASN A 85 0.18 15.27 8.15
C ASN A 85 1.21 16.23 8.78
N LYS A 86 1.17 16.42 10.10
CA LYS A 86 2.20 17.21 10.79
C LYS A 86 3.48 16.42 10.92
N ILE A 87 4.55 16.92 10.30
CA ILE A 87 5.90 16.42 10.54
C ILE A 87 6.25 16.76 12.00
N SER A 88 6.14 15.77 12.88
CA SER A 88 6.33 15.95 14.32
C SER A 88 7.80 16.22 14.74
N ASN A 89 8.76 15.87 13.87
CA ASN A 89 10.17 16.15 14.12
C ASN A 89 10.49 17.58 13.64
N PRO A 90 10.88 18.52 14.54
CA PRO A 90 11.10 19.92 14.20
C PRO A 90 12.17 20.13 13.13
N PHE A 91 13.22 19.30 13.11
CA PHE A 91 14.29 19.38 12.12
C PHE A 91 13.79 18.98 10.72
N LYS A 92 13.00 17.91 10.62
CA LYS A 92 12.36 17.52 9.36
C LYS A 92 11.33 18.54 8.90
N HIS A 93 10.57 19.12 9.83
CA HIS A 93 9.63 20.20 9.54
C HIS A 93 10.35 21.41 8.94
N LEU A 94 11.48 21.84 9.54
CA LEU A 94 12.30 22.94 9.02
C LEU A 94 12.78 22.61 7.59
N ILE A 95 13.35 21.43 7.36
CA ILE A 95 13.88 21.06 6.04
C ILE A 95 12.78 21.00 4.99
N PHE A 96 11.73 20.23 5.24
CA PHE A 96 10.74 19.94 4.20
C PHE A 96 9.72 21.05 4.01
N ASN A 97 9.20 21.65 5.08
CA ASN A 97 8.13 22.63 4.98
C ASN A 97 8.65 24.06 4.80
N ILE A 98 9.82 24.42 5.37
CA ILE A 98 10.34 25.78 5.32
C ILE A 98 11.42 25.93 4.23
N ILE A 99 12.44 25.06 4.22
CA ILE A 99 13.56 25.18 3.28
C ILE A 99 13.17 24.66 1.90
N LEU A 100 12.69 23.43 1.81
CA LEU A 100 12.36 22.79 0.54
C LEU A 100 10.94 23.10 0.06
N ARG A 101 10.05 23.60 0.91
CA ARG A 101 8.63 23.87 0.65
C ARG A 101 7.93 22.67 -0.04
N LYS A 102 8.28 21.45 0.38
CA LYS A 102 7.75 20.21 -0.20
C LYS A 102 6.77 19.54 0.73
N ASN A 103 5.54 19.40 0.27
CA ASN A 103 4.57 18.53 0.93
C ASN A 103 4.89 17.06 0.60
N LEU A 104 5.32 16.29 1.61
CA LEU A 104 5.72 14.88 1.44
C LEU A 104 4.55 13.94 1.12
N PHE A 105 3.31 14.42 1.26
CA PHE A 105 2.08 13.66 0.98
C PHE A 105 1.52 13.95 -0.40
N SER A 106 2.04 14.94 -1.13
CA SER A 106 1.56 15.28 -2.47
C SER A 106 1.94 14.21 -3.48
N ILE A 107 1.06 13.98 -4.44
CA ILE A 107 1.29 13.06 -5.55
C ILE A 107 2.59 13.39 -6.29
N ASP A 108 2.89 14.69 -6.48
CA ASP A 108 4.13 15.15 -7.14
C ASP A 108 5.37 14.80 -6.32
N SER A 109 5.29 14.92 -4.98
CA SER A 109 6.38 14.52 -4.09
C SER A 109 6.64 13.02 -4.15
N ILE A 110 5.59 12.20 -4.31
CA ILE A 110 5.71 10.76 -4.47
C ILE A 110 6.29 10.41 -5.84
N TYR A 111 5.82 11.01 -6.94
CA TYR A 111 6.43 10.83 -8.26
C TYR A 111 7.90 11.22 -8.27
N SER A 112 8.26 12.37 -7.68
CA SER A 112 9.66 12.78 -7.52
C SER A 112 10.48 11.78 -6.71
N PHE A 113 9.90 11.20 -5.68
CA PHE A 113 10.57 10.18 -4.86
C PHE A 113 10.74 8.83 -5.58
N LEU A 114 9.80 8.49 -6.46
CA LEU A 114 9.83 7.28 -7.29
C LEU A 114 10.45 7.53 -8.69
N LYS A 115 11.08 8.68 -8.94
CA LYS A 115 11.58 9.11 -10.26
C LYS A 115 12.45 8.07 -10.98
N LYS A 116 13.21 7.25 -10.23
CA LYS A 116 14.01 6.15 -10.79
C LYS A 116 13.15 5.16 -11.59
N PHE A 117 11.87 5.03 -11.24
CA PHE A 117 10.92 4.07 -11.83
C PHE A 117 9.80 4.78 -12.61
N LYS A 118 10.02 5.99 -13.11
CA LYS A 118 8.99 6.84 -13.72
C LYS A 118 8.17 6.15 -14.82
N ASN A 119 8.79 5.24 -15.57
CA ASN A 119 8.14 4.51 -16.66
C ASN A 119 7.29 3.34 -16.15
N ASN A 120 7.55 2.89 -14.93
CA ASN A 120 6.94 1.70 -14.31
C ASN A 120 5.92 2.04 -13.23
N VAL A 121 5.69 3.33 -12.92
CA VAL A 121 4.82 3.76 -11.83
C VAL A 121 3.61 4.50 -12.37
N ARG A 122 2.44 4.15 -11.85
CA ARG A 122 1.17 4.87 -12.04
C ARG A 122 0.57 5.17 -10.67
N LEU A 123 0.27 6.44 -10.41
CA LEU A 123 -0.36 6.86 -9.16
C LEU A 123 -1.79 7.35 -9.45
N TYR A 124 -2.72 6.94 -8.61
CA TYR A 124 -4.14 7.25 -8.72
C TYR A 124 -4.56 8.01 -7.46
N LYS A 125 -5.05 9.25 -7.65
CA LYS A 125 -5.49 10.10 -6.54
C LYS A 125 -6.99 9.93 -6.33
N GLY A 126 -7.37 9.34 -5.20
CA GLY A 126 -8.76 9.13 -4.82
C GLY A 126 -8.92 8.00 -3.80
N PHE A 127 -10.17 7.70 -3.49
CA PHE A 127 -10.52 6.54 -2.68
C PHE A 127 -10.32 5.24 -3.48
N SER A 128 -9.96 4.18 -2.79
CA SER A 128 -9.77 2.86 -3.39
C SER A 128 -11.03 2.38 -4.14
N GLU A 129 -12.22 2.62 -3.58
CA GLU A 129 -13.50 2.24 -4.20
C GLU A 129 -13.74 2.88 -5.57
N THR A 130 -13.17 4.08 -5.83
CA THR A 130 -13.28 4.80 -7.10
C THR A 130 -12.10 4.55 -8.04
N GLU A 131 -10.93 4.23 -7.50
CA GLU A 131 -9.70 4.09 -8.29
C GLU A 131 -9.41 2.63 -8.68
N LEU A 132 -9.71 1.64 -7.82
CA LEU A 132 -9.55 0.22 -8.15
C LEU A 132 -10.30 -0.20 -9.44
N PRO A 133 -11.56 0.24 -9.67
CA PRO A 133 -12.28 -0.11 -10.90
C PRO A 133 -11.66 0.40 -12.20
N LYS A 134 -10.75 1.38 -12.14
CA LYS A 134 -10.04 1.92 -13.30
C LYS A 134 -8.85 1.04 -13.74
N ILE A 135 -8.46 0.07 -12.91
CA ILE A 135 -7.33 -0.82 -13.13
C ILE A 135 -7.83 -2.18 -13.62
N ASP A 136 -7.25 -2.68 -14.68
CA ASP A 136 -7.55 -4.04 -15.17
C ASP A 136 -7.00 -5.11 -14.23
N MET A 137 -7.83 -5.52 -13.27
CA MET A 137 -7.47 -6.51 -12.24
C MET A 137 -7.03 -7.84 -12.83
N SER A 138 -7.47 -8.19 -14.06
CA SER A 138 -7.10 -9.45 -14.72
C SER A 138 -5.59 -9.54 -15.04
N LYS A 139 -4.89 -8.41 -15.04
CA LYS A 139 -3.44 -8.32 -15.27
C LYS A 139 -2.63 -8.25 -13.99
N ILE A 140 -3.27 -8.05 -12.83
CA ILE A 140 -2.59 -7.87 -11.56
C ILE A 140 -2.11 -9.21 -11.01
N ASP A 141 -0.87 -9.22 -10.53
CA ASP A 141 -0.23 -10.39 -9.94
C ASP A 141 -0.26 -10.36 -8.42
N MET A 142 -0.15 -9.17 -7.82
CA MET A 142 -0.10 -9.01 -6.39
C MET A 142 -0.69 -7.67 -5.96
N VAL A 143 -1.43 -7.68 -4.85
CA VAL A 143 -2.00 -6.49 -4.22
C VAL A 143 -1.52 -6.40 -2.78
N PHE A 144 -1.15 -5.19 -2.34
CA PHE A 144 -0.89 -4.87 -0.93
C PHE A 144 -1.92 -3.83 -0.46
N LEU A 145 -2.73 -4.20 0.52
CA LEU A 145 -3.74 -3.35 1.14
C LEU A 145 -3.20 -2.81 2.48
N ASP A 146 -2.81 -1.55 2.50
CA ASP A 146 -2.34 -0.76 3.66
C ASP A 146 -3.04 0.62 3.66
N GLY A 147 -4.31 0.66 3.25
CA GLY A 147 -5.11 1.87 3.13
C GLY A 147 -6.05 2.06 4.32
N GLY A 148 -7.36 2.04 4.07
CA GLY A 148 -8.37 2.11 5.13
C GLY A 148 -8.39 0.86 6.00
N HIS A 149 -8.76 1.04 7.27
CA HIS A 149 -8.73 -0.03 8.29
C HIS A 149 -10.13 -0.41 8.77
N SER A 150 -11.17 0.34 8.36
CA SER A 150 -12.54 -0.01 8.69
C SER A 150 -12.97 -1.29 8.00
N TYR A 151 -13.88 -2.04 8.62
CA TYR A 151 -14.44 -3.24 8.02
C TYR A 151 -15.06 -2.96 6.65
N GLU A 152 -15.79 -1.87 6.53
CA GLU A 152 -16.50 -1.47 5.32
C GLU A 152 -15.53 -1.19 4.17
N THR A 153 -14.45 -0.44 4.43
CA THR A 153 -13.43 -0.11 3.42
C THR A 153 -12.70 -1.37 2.95
N VAL A 154 -12.19 -2.17 3.89
CA VAL A 154 -11.43 -3.39 3.54
C VAL A 154 -12.32 -4.40 2.80
N ARG A 155 -13.57 -4.57 3.23
CA ARG A 155 -14.55 -5.44 2.56
C ARG A 155 -14.84 -4.96 1.13
N SER A 156 -15.01 -3.65 0.94
CA SER A 156 -15.21 -3.04 -0.39
C SER A 156 -14.00 -3.31 -1.29
N ASP A 157 -12.80 -3.02 -0.80
CA ASP A 157 -11.55 -3.22 -1.56
C ASP A 157 -11.37 -4.69 -1.96
N LEU A 158 -11.52 -5.62 -1.02
CA LEU A 158 -11.43 -7.06 -1.30
C LEU A 158 -12.47 -7.49 -2.33
N SER A 159 -13.72 -7.01 -2.21
CA SER A 159 -14.78 -7.33 -3.18
C SER A 159 -14.45 -6.84 -4.59
N LEU A 160 -13.93 -5.61 -4.72
CA LEU A 160 -13.53 -5.04 -6.01
C LEU A 160 -12.37 -5.81 -6.63
N ILE A 161 -11.37 -6.17 -5.84
CA ILE A 161 -10.21 -6.93 -6.31
C ILE A 161 -10.62 -8.33 -6.75
N LEU A 162 -11.38 -9.06 -5.93
CA LEU A 162 -11.80 -10.45 -6.18
C LEU A 162 -12.70 -10.59 -7.41
N LYS A 163 -13.45 -9.55 -7.80
CA LYS A 163 -14.27 -9.57 -9.03
C LYS A 163 -13.45 -9.70 -10.31
N GLY A 164 -12.19 -9.27 -10.32
CA GLY A 164 -11.39 -9.20 -11.55
C GLY A 164 -10.04 -9.90 -11.49
N ILE A 165 -9.49 -10.15 -10.31
CA ILE A 165 -8.18 -10.79 -10.15
C ILE A 165 -8.26 -12.29 -10.54
N LYS A 166 -7.22 -12.81 -11.17
CA LYS A 166 -7.17 -14.22 -11.59
C LYS A 166 -6.79 -15.15 -10.41
N LYS A 167 -7.11 -16.44 -10.56
CA LYS A 167 -6.67 -17.48 -9.64
C LYS A 167 -5.14 -17.53 -9.50
N ASN A 168 -4.67 -18.01 -8.36
CA ASN A 168 -3.26 -18.12 -7.98
C ASN A 168 -2.54 -16.75 -7.89
N LYS A 169 -3.28 -15.66 -7.72
CA LYS A 169 -2.72 -14.34 -7.44
C LYS A 169 -2.79 -14.03 -5.94
N ILE A 170 -2.02 -13.06 -5.51
CA ILE A 170 -1.75 -12.81 -4.11
C ILE A 170 -2.30 -11.45 -3.67
N ILE A 171 -3.02 -11.44 -2.54
CA ILE A 171 -3.38 -10.23 -1.82
C ILE A 171 -2.70 -10.31 -0.45
N ILE A 172 -2.04 -9.23 -0.02
CA ILE A 172 -1.52 -9.08 1.33
C ILE A 172 -2.26 -7.93 1.98
N CYS A 173 -2.85 -8.18 3.15
CA CYS A 173 -3.47 -7.13 3.95
C CYS A 173 -2.58 -6.82 5.15
N ASP A 174 -2.39 -5.51 5.42
CA ASP A 174 -1.76 -5.01 6.63
C ASP A 174 -2.75 -4.93 7.81
N ASP A 175 -2.23 -4.74 9.01
CA ASP A 175 -2.98 -4.53 10.24
C ASP A 175 -4.05 -5.60 10.57
N TYR A 176 -3.81 -6.86 10.15
CA TYR A 176 -4.77 -7.97 10.25
C TYR A 176 -5.27 -8.24 11.67
N ASP A 177 -4.37 -8.30 12.66
CA ASP A 177 -4.71 -8.67 14.04
C ASP A 177 -4.77 -7.47 14.99
N GLN A 178 -5.12 -6.29 14.46
CA GLN A 178 -5.35 -5.09 15.26
C GLN A 178 -6.78 -5.08 15.82
N VAL A 179 -6.90 -5.03 17.14
CA VAL A 179 -8.19 -5.20 17.86
C VAL A 179 -9.24 -4.17 17.44
N ASP A 180 -8.81 -2.94 17.18
CA ASP A 180 -9.70 -1.81 16.86
C ASP A 180 -10.03 -1.69 15.36
N TYR A 181 -9.46 -2.57 14.52
CA TYR A 181 -9.59 -2.52 13.06
C TYR A 181 -10.52 -3.62 12.55
N GLY A 182 -11.19 -3.34 11.44
CA GLY A 182 -12.11 -4.29 10.79
C GLY A 182 -11.47 -5.27 9.83
N VAL A 183 -10.13 -5.21 9.63
CA VAL A 183 -9.38 -5.98 8.62
C VAL A 183 -9.60 -7.47 8.78
N LYS A 184 -9.41 -8.01 10.00
CA LYS A 184 -9.56 -9.44 10.26
C LYS A 184 -10.96 -9.93 9.90
N ARG A 185 -12.00 -9.22 10.32
CA ARG A 185 -13.38 -9.57 10.03
C ARG A 185 -13.65 -9.60 8.51
N ALA A 186 -13.19 -8.58 7.78
CA ALA A 186 -13.39 -8.51 6.34
C ALA A 186 -12.65 -9.64 5.59
N VAL A 187 -11.44 -10.00 6.03
CA VAL A 187 -10.67 -11.12 5.47
C VAL A 187 -11.32 -12.47 5.77
N ASP A 188 -11.80 -12.67 7.01
CA ASP A 188 -12.41 -13.95 7.39
C ASP A 188 -13.72 -14.22 6.62
N GLU A 189 -14.46 -13.18 6.21
CA GLU A 189 -15.68 -13.33 5.41
C GLU A 189 -15.46 -13.87 4.00
N ILE A 190 -14.27 -13.70 3.42
CA ILE A 190 -13.96 -14.17 2.06
C ILE A 190 -13.39 -15.59 2.00
N LEU A 191 -13.25 -16.29 3.12
CA LEU A 191 -12.66 -17.64 3.21
C LEU A 191 -13.18 -18.62 2.15
N LYS A 192 -14.48 -18.55 1.82
CA LYS A 192 -15.10 -19.44 0.81
C LYS A 192 -14.87 -19.01 -0.63
N GLN A 193 -14.28 -17.85 -0.87
CA GLN A 193 -14.08 -17.27 -2.19
C GLN A 193 -12.63 -17.38 -2.67
N VAL A 194 -11.72 -17.82 -1.80
CA VAL A 194 -10.27 -17.86 -2.04
C VAL A 194 -9.70 -19.23 -1.74
N THR A 195 -8.51 -19.50 -2.28
CA THR A 195 -7.86 -20.80 -2.15
C THR A 195 -7.23 -20.99 -0.77
N GLU A 196 -6.58 -19.94 -0.23
CA GLU A 196 -5.90 -19.99 1.06
C GLU A 196 -5.89 -18.62 1.72
N ILE A 197 -6.07 -18.59 3.04
CA ILE A 197 -5.73 -17.45 3.89
C ILE A 197 -4.66 -17.90 4.88
N LYS A 198 -3.51 -17.23 4.87
CA LYS A 198 -2.37 -17.54 5.74
C LYS A 198 -1.89 -16.31 6.48
N GLN A 199 -2.01 -16.31 7.78
CA GLN A 199 -1.40 -15.28 8.62
C GLN A 199 0.14 -15.44 8.57
N LEU A 200 0.84 -14.37 8.18
CA LEU A 200 2.29 -14.35 8.05
C LEU A 200 2.97 -13.95 9.36
N ASN A 201 2.35 -13.02 10.07
CA ASN A 201 2.67 -12.63 11.44
C ASN A 201 1.45 -11.93 12.07
N LYS A 202 1.59 -11.26 13.22
CA LYS A 202 0.48 -10.55 13.88
C LYS A 202 -0.13 -9.43 13.02
N ARG A 203 0.65 -8.88 12.09
CA ARG A 203 0.27 -7.71 11.30
C ARG A 203 -0.18 -8.06 9.87
N LEU A 204 0.49 -8.99 9.23
CA LEU A 204 0.28 -9.31 7.83
C LEU A 204 -0.46 -10.64 7.64
N VAL A 205 -1.44 -10.63 6.76
CA VAL A 205 -2.11 -11.82 6.25
C VAL A 205 -1.99 -11.90 4.74
N ARG A 206 -1.73 -13.09 4.22
CA ARG A 206 -1.71 -13.39 2.79
C ARG A 206 -2.96 -14.16 2.41
N ILE A 207 -3.57 -13.74 1.31
CA ILE A 207 -4.70 -14.39 0.66
C ILE A 207 -4.21 -14.88 -0.71
N THR A 208 -4.41 -16.16 -1.00
CA THR A 208 -4.22 -16.74 -2.33
C THR A 208 -5.58 -16.94 -2.98
N VAL A 209 -5.82 -16.27 -4.12
CA VAL A 209 -7.10 -16.29 -4.84
C VAL A 209 -7.29 -17.56 -5.63
#